data_8b313810c168808533d9f06e5349f60c
#
_entry.id   8b313810c168808533d9f06e5349f60c
#
_cell.length_a   1.000
_cell.length_b   1.000
_cell.length_c   1.000
_cell.angle_alpha   90.00
_cell.angle_beta   90.00
_cell.angle_gamma   90.00
#
_symmetry.space_group_name_H-M   'P 1'
#
loop_
_entity.id
_entity.type
_entity.pdbx_description
1 polymer ?
#
loop_
_entity_poly.entity_id
_entity_poly.type
_entity_poly.pdbx_seq_one_letter_code
_entity_poly.pdbx_strand_id
1 'polypeptide(L)'
;MQRLFYRWSGQFSSVLIRTRARFDGDLDQYVLYLTFLLSELADRINGEAGVPRQSRGLNALSLSEITGIPRESARRKLLLLAANGYLNRDADGLFTLADRYGLETFFAELKPLFADAVAPRA
;
A
#
# COMPACT_ATOMS: atom_id res chain seq x y z
N MET A 1 15.66 24.50 -5.56
CA MET A 1 14.62 23.60 -6.12
C MET A 1 15.23 22.34 -6.74
N GLN A 2 16.21 22.47 -7.62
CA GLN A 2 16.81 21.32 -8.30
C GLN A 2 17.46 20.32 -7.33
N ARG A 3 18.14 20.78 -6.27
CA ARG A 3 18.76 19.89 -5.29
C ARG A 3 17.73 19.11 -4.48
N LEU A 4 16.65 19.76 -4.10
CA LEU A 4 15.56 19.10 -3.38
C LEU A 4 14.92 18.04 -4.26
N PHE A 5 14.63 18.38 -5.51
CA PHE A 5 14.05 17.46 -6.47
C PHE A 5 14.96 16.24 -6.68
N TYR A 6 16.25 16.47 -6.86
CA TYR A 6 17.22 15.39 -7.07
C TYR A 6 17.24 14.44 -5.87
N ARG A 7 17.32 14.98 -4.66
CA ARG A 7 17.39 14.16 -3.44
C ARG A 7 16.10 13.38 -3.24
N TRP A 8 14.96 14.05 -3.34
CA TRP A 8 13.68 13.38 -3.15
C TRP A 8 13.44 12.31 -4.21
N SER A 9 13.68 12.64 -5.47
CA SER A 9 13.49 11.70 -6.58
C SER A 9 14.43 10.52 -6.49
N GLY A 10 15.66 10.73 -6.02
CA GLY A 10 16.60 9.63 -5.78
C GLY A 10 16.11 8.67 -4.72
N GLN A 11 15.58 9.18 -3.62
CA GLN A 11 15.00 8.34 -2.57
C GLN A 11 13.74 7.63 -3.07
N PHE A 12 12.90 8.33 -3.80
CA PHE A 12 11.70 7.74 -4.38
C PHE A 12 12.06 6.59 -5.33
N SER A 13 13.05 6.80 -6.19
CA SER A 13 13.55 5.77 -7.09
C SER A 13 14.04 4.54 -6.33
N SER A 14 14.83 4.74 -5.28
CA SER A 14 15.33 3.63 -4.44
C SER A 14 14.19 2.84 -3.81
N VAL A 15 13.17 3.53 -3.31
CA VAL A 15 12.00 2.87 -2.72
C VAL A 15 11.26 2.07 -3.78
N LEU A 16 11.05 2.63 -4.97
CA LEU A 16 10.38 1.92 -6.05
C LEU A 16 11.12 0.66 -6.47
N ILE A 17 12.45 0.75 -6.57
CA ILE A 17 13.28 -0.39 -6.96
C ILE A 17 13.13 -1.52 -5.94
N ARG A 18 13.23 -1.21 -4.65
CA ARG A 18 13.09 -2.22 -3.59
C ARG A 18 11.69 -2.81 -3.54
N THR A 19 10.67 -1.96 -3.70
CA THR A 19 9.28 -2.40 -3.69
C THR A 19 8.99 -3.30 -4.89
N ARG A 20 9.48 -2.92 -6.06
CA ARG A 20 9.33 -3.73 -7.27
C ARG A 20 9.97 -5.10 -7.10
N ALA A 21 11.17 -5.16 -6.53
CA ALA A 21 11.86 -6.42 -6.29
C ALA A 21 11.08 -7.32 -5.32
N ARG A 22 10.46 -6.74 -4.30
CA ARG A 22 9.64 -7.49 -3.34
C ARG A 22 8.46 -8.19 -4.01
N PHE A 23 7.89 -7.60 -5.04
CA PHE A 23 6.75 -8.15 -5.77
C PHE A 23 7.14 -8.75 -7.11
N ASP A 24 8.36 -9.25 -7.22
CA ASP A 24 8.87 -9.96 -8.40
C ASP A 24 8.74 -9.16 -9.69
N GLY A 25 8.92 -7.86 -9.60
CA GLY A 25 8.85 -6.97 -10.76
C GLY A 25 7.46 -6.47 -11.09
N ASP A 26 6.47 -6.80 -10.29
CA ASP A 26 5.07 -6.46 -10.55
C ASP A 26 4.62 -5.28 -9.68
N LEU A 27 4.78 -4.07 -10.20
CA LEU A 27 4.36 -2.87 -9.48
C LEU A 27 2.84 -2.80 -9.27
N ASP A 28 2.06 -3.44 -10.13
CA ASP A 28 0.60 -3.47 -9.93
C ASP A 28 0.23 -4.20 -8.64
N GLN A 29 0.96 -5.24 -8.27
CA GLN A 29 0.74 -5.89 -6.98
C GLN A 29 1.00 -4.91 -5.82
N TYR A 30 2.04 -4.09 -5.93
CA TYR A 30 2.32 -3.09 -4.92
C TYR A 30 1.20 -2.06 -4.84
N VAL A 31 0.72 -1.56 -5.98
CA VAL A 31 -0.37 -0.59 -6.02
C VAL A 31 -1.61 -1.15 -5.34
N LEU A 32 -1.96 -2.40 -5.64
CA LEU A 32 -3.08 -3.07 -4.99
C LEU A 32 -2.87 -3.21 -3.48
N TYR A 33 -1.70 -3.69 -3.08
CA TYR A 33 -1.37 -3.85 -1.67
C TYR A 33 -1.39 -2.53 -0.93
N LEU A 34 -0.83 -1.47 -1.52
CA LEU A 34 -0.80 -0.13 -0.93
C LEU A 34 -2.22 0.39 -0.67
N THR A 35 -3.17 0.06 -1.54
CA THR A 35 -4.57 0.45 -1.34
C THR A 35 -5.11 -0.13 -0.02
N PHE A 36 -4.78 -1.37 0.30
CA PHE A 36 -5.17 -1.97 1.58
C PHE A 36 -4.45 -1.32 2.76
N LEU A 37 -3.17 -1.01 2.60
CA LEU A 37 -2.42 -0.33 3.66
C LEU A 37 -3.00 1.05 3.97
N LEU A 38 -3.35 1.81 2.94
CA LEU A 38 -3.93 3.13 3.10
C LEU A 38 -5.32 3.05 3.73
N SER A 39 -6.10 2.05 3.37
CA SER A 39 -7.41 1.82 3.99
C SER A 39 -7.27 1.51 5.48
N GLU A 40 -6.34 0.65 5.85
CA GLU A 40 -6.07 0.33 7.26
C GLU A 40 -5.58 1.55 8.02
N LEU A 41 -4.70 2.34 7.42
CA LEU A 41 -4.19 3.55 8.04
C LEU A 41 -5.29 4.59 8.24
N ALA A 42 -6.18 4.74 7.26
CA ALA A 42 -7.33 5.64 7.38
C ALA A 42 -8.24 5.22 8.55
N ASP A 43 -8.46 3.92 8.73
CA ASP A 43 -9.24 3.41 9.84
C ASP A 43 -8.58 3.71 11.19
N ARG A 44 -7.27 3.59 11.28
CA ARG A 44 -6.53 3.91 12.50
C ARG A 44 -6.65 5.39 12.85
N ILE A 45 -6.49 6.26 11.85
CA ILE A 45 -6.62 7.71 12.04
C ILE A 45 -8.03 8.06 12.48
N ASN A 46 -9.04 7.48 11.84
CA ASN A 46 -10.43 7.69 12.20
C ASN A 46 -10.75 7.15 13.59
N GLY A 47 -10.16 6.02 13.96
CA GLY A 47 -10.31 5.45 15.29
C GLY A 47 -9.78 6.34 16.38
N GLU A 48 -8.65 6.99 16.15
CA GLU A 48 -8.09 7.97 17.08
C GLU A 48 -9.00 9.18 17.26
N ALA A 49 -9.75 9.55 16.22
CA ALA A 49 -10.73 10.64 16.27
C ALA A 49 -12.09 10.18 16.81
N GLY A 50 -12.23 8.92 17.21
CA GLY A 50 -13.48 8.38 17.74
C GLY A 50 -14.48 7.96 16.67
N VAL A 51 -14.08 7.92 15.41
CA VAL A 51 -14.95 7.49 14.31
C VAL A 51 -14.96 5.95 14.26
N PRO A 52 -16.14 5.30 14.17
CA PRO A 52 -16.20 3.85 14.07
C PRO A 52 -15.42 3.32 12.87
N ARG A 53 -14.83 2.14 13.02
CA ARG A 53 -14.11 1.48 11.95
C ARG A 53 -15.09 1.12 10.82
N GLN A 54 -14.78 1.56 9.61
CA GLN A 54 -15.60 1.32 8.44
C GLN A 54 -14.94 0.42 7.42
N SER A 55 -13.73 -0.05 7.70
CA SER A 55 -13.01 -0.89 6.77
C SER A 55 -13.73 -2.22 6.59
N ARG A 56 -14.08 -2.51 5.34
CA ARG A 56 -14.61 -3.81 4.93
C ARG A 56 -13.65 -4.37 3.90
N GLY A 57 -13.72 -5.67 3.68
CA GLY A 57 -12.96 -6.28 2.61
C GLY A 57 -13.28 -5.65 1.27
N LEU A 58 -12.31 -5.67 0.38
CA LEU A 58 -12.42 -5.13 -0.97
C LEU A 58 -12.37 -6.29 -1.97
N ASN A 59 -13.04 -6.12 -3.10
CA ASN A 59 -13.02 -7.10 -4.18
C ASN A 59 -12.32 -6.57 -5.42
N ALA A 60 -12.14 -7.44 -6.42
CA ALA A 60 -11.43 -7.07 -7.64
C ALA A 60 -12.08 -5.91 -8.39
N LEU A 61 -13.41 -5.84 -8.37
CA LEU A 61 -14.12 -4.75 -9.04
C LEU A 61 -13.82 -3.41 -8.38
N SER A 62 -13.90 -3.34 -7.06
CA SER A 62 -13.60 -2.12 -6.30
C SER A 62 -12.16 -1.68 -6.54
N LEU A 63 -11.22 -2.61 -6.49
CA LEU A 63 -9.81 -2.32 -6.71
C LEU A 63 -9.54 -1.86 -8.13
N SER A 64 -10.21 -2.48 -9.11
CA SER A 64 -10.09 -2.05 -10.51
C SER A 64 -10.56 -0.60 -10.69
N GLU A 65 -11.68 -0.24 -10.06
CA GLU A 65 -12.21 1.13 -10.14
C GLU A 65 -11.28 2.13 -9.48
N ILE A 66 -10.71 1.77 -8.33
CA ILE A 66 -9.80 2.66 -7.59
C ILE A 66 -8.47 2.85 -8.32
N THR A 67 -7.88 1.76 -8.82
CA THR A 67 -6.51 1.76 -9.32
C THR A 67 -6.39 1.92 -10.82
N GLY A 68 -7.45 1.63 -11.56
CA GLY A 68 -7.38 1.60 -13.03
C GLY A 68 -6.79 0.31 -13.58
N ILE A 69 -6.38 -0.64 -12.74
CA ILE A 69 -5.90 -1.94 -13.18
C ILE A 69 -7.10 -2.75 -13.68
N PRO A 70 -7.04 -3.37 -14.86
CA PRO A 70 -8.17 -4.15 -15.38
C PRO A 70 -8.64 -5.20 -14.38
N ARG A 71 -9.94 -5.39 -14.30
CA ARG A 71 -10.58 -6.26 -13.30
C ARG A 71 -9.99 -7.66 -13.23
N GLU A 72 -9.79 -8.29 -14.39
CA GLU A 72 -9.24 -9.65 -14.42
C GLU A 72 -7.79 -9.70 -13.95
N SER A 73 -6.99 -8.69 -14.32
CA SER A 73 -5.62 -8.58 -13.83
C SER A 73 -5.61 -8.33 -12.33
N ALA A 74 -6.48 -7.44 -11.84
CA ALA A 74 -6.60 -7.17 -10.42
C ALA A 74 -6.96 -8.44 -9.64
N ARG A 75 -7.94 -9.22 -10.15
CA ARG A 75 -8.36 -10.47 -9.53
C ARG A 75 -7.18 -11.44 -9.37
N ARG A 76 -6.44 -11.67 -10.45
CA ARG A 76 -5.30 -12.59 -10.43
C ARG A 76 -4.22 -12.14 -9.46
N LYS A 77 -3.93 -10.84 -9.44
CA LYS A 77 -2.88 -10.29 -8.57
C LYS A 77 -3.32 -10.28 -7.10
N LEU A 78 -4.59 -10.05 -6.81
CA LEU A 78 -5.10 -10.18 -5.45
C LEU A 78 -4.99 -11.61 -4.93
N LEU A 79 -5.25 -12.60 -5.78
CA LEU A 79 -5.08 -14.00 -5.42
C LEU A 79 -3.62 -14.34 -5.14
N LEU A 80 -2.69 -13.78 -5.93
CA LEU A 80 -1.26 -13.95 -5.69
C LEU A 80 -0.84 -13.31 -4.35
N LEU A 81 -1.34 -12.12 -4.06
CA LEU A 81 -1.06 -11.46 -2.79
C LEU A 81 -1.59 -12.29 -1.62
N ALA A 82 -2.77 -12.86 -1.75
CA ALA A 82 -3.33 -13.75 -0.72
C ALA A 82 -2.50 -15.02 -0.57
N ALA A 83 -2.08 -15.63 -1.68
CA ALA A 83 -1.24 -16.84 -1.65
C ALA A 83 0.12 -16.58 -0.99
N ASN A 84 0.64 -15.36 -1.13
CA ASN A 84 1.93 -14.98 -0.54
C ASN A 84 1.80 -14.41 0.87
N GLY A 85 0.62 -14.43 1.46
CA GLY A 85 0.42 -14.04 2.85
C GLY A 85 0.21 -12.56 3.10
N TYR A 86 0.11 -11.74 2.05
CA TYR A 86 -0.12 -10.30 2.22
C TYR A 86 -1.57 -9.96 2.50
N LEU A 87 -2.49 -10.74 1.99
CA LEU A 87 -3.92 -10.52 2.15
C LEU A 87 -4.61 -11.79 2.64
N ASN A 88 -5.74 -11.61 3.31
CA ASN A 88 -6.69 -12.68 3.60
C ASN A 88 -7.87 -12.56 2.66
N ARG A 89 -8.47 -13.69 2.31
CA ARG A 89 -9.69 -13.74 1.54
C ARG A 89 -10.77 -14.41 2.38
N ASP A 90 -11.91 -13.77 2.54
CA ASP A 90 -13.01 -14.34 3.30
C ASP A 90 -13.92 -15.21 2.43
N ALA A 91 -14.95 -15.79 3.07
CA ALA A 91 -15.89 -16.69 2.39
C ALA A 91 -16.69 -15.98 1.30
N ASP A 92 -16.86 -14.67 1.38
CA ASP A 92 -17.58 -13.87 0.39
C ASP A 92 -16.68 -13.40 -0.74
N GLY A 93 -15.41 -13.79 -0.72
CA GLY A 93 -14.44 -13.40 -1.75
C GLY A 93 -13.87 -12.00 -1.59
N LEU A 94 -14.07 -11.39 -0.45
CA LEU A 94 -13.49 -10.08 -0.14
C LEU A 94 -12.09 -10.24 0.43
N PHE A 95 -11.21 -9.29 0.09
CA PHE A 95 -9.84 -9.30 0.56
C PHE A 95 -9.64 -8.27 1.65
N THR A 96 -8.83 -8.62 2.65
CA THR A 96 -8.43 -7.71 3.73
C THR A 96 -6.94 -7.86 3.97
N LEU A 97 -6.35 -6.87 4.61
CA LEU A 97 -4.93 -6.93 4.97
C LEU A 97 -4.70 -8.07 5.95
N ALA A 98 -3.78 -8.99 5.60
CA ALA A 98 -3.52 -10.17 6.42
C ALA A 98 -2.68 -9.85 7.64
N ASP A 99 -1.79 -8.86 7.53
CA ASP A 99 -0.74 -8.66 8.51
C ASP A 99 -0.52 -7.20 8.80
N ARG A 100 -0.76 -6.83 10.06
CA ARG A 100 -0.41 -5.49 10.56
C ARG A 100 1.08 -5.22 10.51
N TYR A 101 1.87 -6.27 10.50
CA TYR A 101 3.31 -6.20 10.41
C TYR A 101 3.74 -5.57 9.08
N GLY A 102 3.03 -5.86 8.01
CA GLY A 102 3.28 -5.26 6.71
C GLY A 102 3.17 -3.75 6.72
N LEU A 103 2.20 -3.20 7.46
CA LEU A 103 2.04 -1.76 7.57
C LEU A 103 3.27 -1.10 8.17
N GLU A 104 3.81 -1.66 9.26
CA GLU A 104 5.00 -1.12 9.91
C GLU A 104 6.22 -1.22 9.02
N THR A 105 6.39 -2.35 8.34
CA THR A 105 7.50 -2.57 7.42
C THR A 105 7.47 -1.57 6.28
N PHE A 106 6.32 -1.40 5.64
CA PHE A 106 6.18 -0.45 4.54
C PHE A 106 6.30 0.99 5.00
N PHE A 107 5.79 1.31 6.17
CA PHE A 107 5.96 2.64 6.74
C PHE A 107 7.44 2.96 6.91
N ALA A 108 8.22 2.02 7.46
CA ALA A 108 9.65 2.20 7.65
C ALA A 108 10.39 2.37 6.31
N GLU A 109 10.00 1.61 5.28
CA GLU A 109 10.59 1.73 3.96
C GLU A 109 10.29 3.07 3.28
N LEU A 110 9.08 3.58 3.48
CA LEU A 110 8.63 4.82 2.85
C LEU A 110 9.03 6.06 3.64
N LYS A 111 9.41 5.89 4.90
CA LYS A 111 9.77 6.99 5.78
C LYS A 111 10.77 7.97 5.17
N PRO A 112 11.82 7.54 4.47
CA PRO A 112 12.77 8.48 3.86
C PRO A 112 12.11 9.46 2.88
N LEU A 113 10.97 9.10 2.28
CA LEU A 113 10.31 9.97 1.31
C LEU A 113 9.72 11.22 1.95
N PHE A 114 9.34 11.15 3.21
CA PHE A 114 8.73 12.29 3.91
C PHE A 114 9.54 12.79 5.11
N ALA A 115 10.65 12.15 5.42
CA ALA A 115 11.48 12.57 6.54
C ALA A 115 11.99 14.00 6.36
N ASP A 116 12.41 14.37 5.15
CA ASP A 116 12.87 15.71 4.84
C ASP A 116 11.74 16.74 4.89
N ALA A 117 10.53 16.33 4.58
CA ALA A 117 9.36 17.22 4.56
C ALA A 117 8.87 17.54 5.97
N VAL A 118 9.07 16.63 6.94
CA VAL A 118 8.59 16.78 8.31
C VAL A 118 9.70 17.10 9.29
N ALA A 119 10.97 16.96 8.90
CA ALA A 119 12.10 17.24 9.77
C ALA A 119 12.20 18.74 10.03
N PRO A 120 12.37 19.16 11.29
CA PRO A 120 12.58 20.56 11.58
C PRO A 120 13.90 21.00 10.95
N ARG A 121 13.89 22.18 10.37
CA ARG A 121 15.11 22.75 9.85
C ARG A 121 15.94 23.29 11.02
N ALA A 122 17.13 22.81 11.06
CA ALA A 122 18.09 23.30 12.05
C ALA A 122 18.49 24.75 11.74
#